data_aa6f9bed971ed1865d14337db553448e
#
_entry.id   aa6f9bed971ed1865d14337db553448e
#
_cell.length_a   1.000
_cell.length_b   1.000
_cell.length_c   1.000
_cell.angle_alpha   90.00
_cell.angle_beta   90.00
_cell.angle_gamma   90.00
#
_symmetry.space_group_name_H-M   'P 1'
#
loop_
_entity.id
_entity.type
_entity.pdbx_description
1 polymer ?
#
loop_
_entity_poly.entity_id
_entity_poly.type
_entity_poly.pdbx_seq_one_letter_code
_entity_poly.pdbx_strand_id
1 'polypeptide(L)'
;CEGAAMKSLLKIIRRYSLTVGAIILVILLCNAVVFLGIGYMTVRDTDESVYGRDSMERIGAELSEEEGEIVISPEGEDILKDTSFVWAMALDGAGRAVWEWRLPGEIKRSYTLCEVSSFSRWYLEDYPVRTWRSGDLLLVFGCDKERLARYDMLISVEMFTFIPIYMKAAVIANL
;
A
#
# COMPACT_ATOMS: atom_id res chain seq x y z
N CYS A 1 60.47 13.41 29.87
CA CYS A 1 60.17 13.42 28.41
C CYS A 1 59.01 12.51 28.02
N GLU A 2 58.77 11.37 28.67
CA GLU A 2 57.69 10.43 28.35
C GLU A 2 56.28 10.97 28.51
N GLY A 3 55.96 11.76 29.51
CA GLY A 3 54.67 12.30 29.76
C GLY A 3 54.17 13.31 28.71
N ALA A 4 55.07 14.00 28.03
CA ALA A 4 54.72 14.95 26.97
C ALA A 4 54.41 14.19 25.65
N ALA A 5 55.13 13.12 25.36
CA ALA A 5 54.90 12.25 24.21
C ALA A 5 53.57 11.52 24.34
N MET A 6 53.25 10.99 25.52
CA MET A 6 51.97 10.33 25.80
C MET A 6 50.78 11.29 25.65
N LYS A 7 50.85 12.53 26.11
CA LYS A 7 49.78 13.54 25.94
C LYS A 7 49.57 13.94 24.48
N SER A 8 50.67 14.00 23.70
CA SER A 8 50.62 14.28 22.27
C SER A 8 49.96 13.13 21.49
N LEU A 9 50.31 11.89 21.82
CA LEU A 9 49.73 10.70 21.23
C LEU A 9 48.21 10.61 21.49
N LEU A 10 47.78 10.82 22.74
CA LEU A 10 46.37 10.81 23.11
C LEU A 10 45.60 11.90 22.38
N LYS A 11 46.17 13.08 22.18
CA LYS A 11 45.55 14.18 21.43
C LYS A 11 45.35 13.82 19.95
N ILE A 12 46.33 13.14 19.34
CA ILE A 12 46.24 12.67 17.96
C ILE A 12 45.16 11.58 17.83
N ILE A 13 45.16 10.57 18.70
CA ILE A 13 44.15 9.51 18.73
C ILE A 13 42.75 10.07 18.87
N ARG A 14 42.55 10.98 19.84
CA ARG A 14 41.23 11.63 20.05
C ARG A 14 40.76 12.39 18.81
N ARG A 15 41.68 13.16 18.19
CA ARG A 15 41.33 13.93 16.97
C ARG A 15 40.97 13.00 15.79
N TYR A 16 41.73 11.93 15.63
CA TYR A 16 41.47 10.92 14.59
C TYR A 16 40.12 10.22 14.82
N SER A 17 39.86 9.76 16.06
CA SER A 17 38.57 9.12 16.42
C SER A 17 37.38 10.04 16.21
N LEU A 18 37.50 11.33 16.55
CA LEU A 18 36.44 12.32 16.30
C LEU A 18 36.19 12.51 14.78
N THR A 19 37.27 12.56 14.00
CA THR A 19 37.13 12.70 12.53
C THR A 19 36.46 11.49 11.91
N VAL A 20 36.89 10.27 12.30
CA VAL A 20 36.27 9.03 11.84
C VAL A 20 34.81 8.94 12.27
N GLY A 21 34.51 9.28 13.52
CA GLY A 21 33.13 9.32 14.02
C GLY A 21 32.26 10.31 13.28
N ALA A 22 32.78 11.50 12.95
CA ALA A 22 32.06 12.48 12.15
C ALA A 22 31.78 11.97 10.71
N ILE A 23 32.74 11.30 10.08
CA ILE A 23 32.55 10.71 8.75
C ILE A 23 31.48 9.63 8.78
N ILE A 24 31.52 8.74 9.77
CA ILE A 24 30.51 7.70 9.95
C ILE A 24 29.11 8.32 10.13
N LEU A 25 29.01 9.35 10.98
CA LEU A 25 27.74 10.06 11.22
C LEU A 25 27.20 10.68 9.92
N VAL A 26 28.04 11.33 9.13
CA VAL A 26 27.64 11.91 7.83
C VAL A 26 27.13 10.83 6.89
N ILE A 27 27.82 9.68 6.80
CA ILE A 27 27.40 8.56 5.96
C ILE A 27 26.03 8.03 6.43
N LEU A 28 25.81 7.86 7.72
CA LEU A 28 24.54 7.40 8.28
C LEU A 28 23.41 8.39 7.99
N LEU A 29 23.65 9.68 8.15
CA LEU A 29 22.67 10.72 7.83
C LEU A 29 22.32 10.74 6.33
N CYS A 30 23.32 10.66 5.46
CA CYS A 30 23.08 10.56 4.02
C CYS A 30 22.23 9.34 3.65
N ASN A 31 22.55 8.16 4.20
CA ASN A 31 21.76 6.97 3.98
C ASN A 31 20.33 7.10 4.51
N ALA A 32 20.14 7.70 5.68
CA ALA A 32 18.82 7.96 6.24
C ALA A 32 18.00 8.91 5.34
N VAL A 33 18.61 9.99 4.84
CA VAL A 33 17.94 10.94 3.92
C VAL A 33 17.55 10.25 2.61
N VAL A 34 18.44 9.44 2.02
CA VAL A 34 18.14 8.67 0.81
C VAL A 34 17.00 7.68 1.05
N PHE A 35 17.06 6.93 2.15
CA PHE A 35 16.01 5.96 2.51
C PHE A 35 14.65 6.62 2.73
N LEU A 36 14.63 7.72 3.48
CA LEU A 36 13.40 8.51 3.70
C LEU A 36 12.89 9.15 2.40
N GLY A 37 13.78 9.63 1.55
CA GLY A 37 13.44 10.20 0.24
C GLY A 37 12.81 9.16 -0.69
N ILE A 38 13.41 7.97 -0.79
CA ILE A 38 12.85 6.87 -1.58
C ILE A 38 11.51 6.43 -0.98
N GLY A 39 11.43 6.24 0.35
CA GLY A 39 10.19 5.88 1.03
C GLY A 39 9.08 6.90 0.79
N TYR A 40 9.38 8.20 0.89
CA TYR A 40 8.42 9.27 0.61
C TYR A 40 7.95 9.26 -0.86
N MET A 41 8.86 9.09 -1.82
CA MET A 41 8.49 8.98 -3.24
C MET A 41 7.60 7.77 -3.49
N THR A 42 7.96 6.60 -2.95
CA THR A 42 7.18 5.37 -3.10
C THR A 42 5.77 5.52 -2.53
N VAL A 43 5.63 6.13 -1.34
CA VAL A 43 4.31 6.37 -0.72
C VAL A 43 3.50 7.39 -1.51
N ARG A 44 4.14 8.45 -2.00
CA ARG A 44 3.48 9.48 -2.80
C ARG A 44 2.99 8.97 -4.16
N ASP A 45 3.79 8.12 -4.83
CA ASP A 45 3.42 7.55 -6.13
C ASP A 45 2.37 6.43 -6.01
N THR A 46 2.26 5.82 -4.81
CA THR A 46 1.16 4.94 -4.47
C THR A 46 0.05 5.78 -3.85
N ASP A 47 -0.58 6.59 -4.69
CA ASP A 47 -1.70 7.43 -4.25
C ASP A 47 -2.85 6.50 -3.81
N GLU A 48 -3.03 6.40 -2.50
CA GLU A 48 -4.08 5.59 -1.88
C GLU A 48 -5.48 6.07 -2.33
N SER A 49 -5.59 7.31 -2.83
CA SER A 49 -6.80 7.86 -3.42
C SER A 49 -7.22 7.12 -4.68
N VAL A 50 -6.26 6.63 -5.47
CA VAL A 50 -6.51 5.96 -6.76
C VAL A 50 -7.10 4.56 -6.59
N TYR A 51 -6.69 3.83 -5.54
CA TYR A 51 -7.20 2.51 -5.17
C TYR A 51 -7.92 2.54 -3.83
N GLY A 52 -8.14 3.72 -3.30
CA GLY A 52 -8.56 3.95 -1.94
C GLY A 52 -10.02 3.65 -1.69
N ARG A 53 -10.33 3.59 -0.42
CA ARG A 53 -11.68 3.45 0.10
C ARG A 53 -12.62 4.52 -0.44
N ASP A 54 -12.15 5.76 -0.46
CA ASP A 54 -12.94 6.92 -0.86
C ASP A 54 -13.42 6.85 -2.32
N SER A 55 -12.56 6.38 -3.24
CA SER A 55 -12.93 6.18 -4.63
C SER A 55 -14.00 5.10 -4.79
N MET A 56 -13.85 3.95 -4.09
CA MET A 56 -14.83 2.88 -4.13
C MET A 56 -16.17 3.28 -3.52
N GLU A 57 -16.15 4.06 -2.43
CA GLU A 57 -17.34 4.59 -1.77
C GLU A 57 -18.10 5.56 -2.68
N ARG A 58 -17.38 6.49 -3.33
CA ARG A 58 -17.96 7.44 -4.27
C ARG A 58 -18.56 6.73 -5.49
N ILE A 59 -17.83 5.78 -6.10
CA ILE A 59 -18.37 4.98 -7.21
C ILE A 59 -19.62 4.23 -6.77
N GLY A 60 -19.61 3.66 -5.56
CA GLY A 60 -20.77 2.95 -5.02
C GLY A 60 -21.98 3.85 -4.75
N ALA A 61 -21.79 5.13 -4.46
CA ALA A 61 -22.85 6.11 -4.28
C ALA A 61 -23.48 6.56 -5.62
N GLU A 62 -22.72 6.45 -6.72
CA GLU A 62 -23.16 6.83 -8.06
C GLU A 62 -23.88 5.69 -8.82
N LEU A 63 -24.01 4.52 -8.20
CA LEU A 63 -24.83 3.42 -8.74
C LEU A 63 -26.27 3.58 -8.27
N SER A 64 -27.19 3.51 -9.21
CA SER A 64 -28.65 3.56 -8.96
C SER A 64 -29.35 2.45 -9.71
N GLU A 65 -30.55 2.08 -9.24
CA GLU A 65 -31.42 1.15 -9.94
C GLU A 65 -32.44 1.96 -10.76
N GLU A 66 -32.39 1.80 -12.09
CA GLU A 66 -33.30 2.43 -13.01
C GLU A 66 -34.01 1.33 -13.83
N GLU A 67 -35.33 1.31 -13.81
CA GLU A 67 -36.17 0.32 -14.54
C GLU A 67 -35.81 -1.16 -14.27
N GLY A 68 -35.20 -1.46 -13.10
CA GLY A 68 -34.78 -2.82 -12.73
C GLY A 68 -33.35 -3.20 -13.19
N GLU A 69 -32.62 -2.27 -13.78
CA GLU A 69 -31.22 -2.42 -14.13
C GLU A 69 -30.35 -1.49 -13.26
N ILE A 70 -29.15 -1.98 -12.92
CA ILE A 70 -28.20 -1.14 -12.22
C ILE A 70 -27.41 -0.32 -13.24
N VAL A 71 -27.47 0.99 -13.07
CA VAL A 71 -26.77 1.96 -13.92
C VAL A 71 -25.84 2.83 -13.09
N ILE A 72 -24.79 3.33 -13.73
CA ILE A 72 -23.87 4.29 -13.12
C ILE A 72 -24.13 5.67 -13.73
N SER A 73 -24.06 6.70 -12.90
CA SER A 73 -24.16 8.08 -13.37
C SER A 73 -22.95 8.47 -14.24
N PRO A 74 -23.04 9.49 -15.10
CA PRO A 74 -21.89 10.01 -15.85
C PRO A 74 -20.75 10.46 -14.92
N GLU A 75 -21.05 10.98 -13.75
CA GLU A 75 -20.07 11.38 -12.74
C GLU A 75 -19.35 10.17 -12.17
N GLY A 76 -20.05 9.08 -11.90
CA GLY A 76 -19.46 7.80 -11.48
C GLY A 76 -18.56 7.18 -12.54
N GLU A 77 -18.92 7.27 -13.83
CA GLU A 77 -18.04 6.84 -14.92
C GLU A 77 -16.76 7.67 -15.02
N ASP A 78 -16.85 8.97 -14.78
CA ASP A 78 -15.66 9.83 -14.81
C ASP A 78 -14.73 9.53 -13.62
N ILE A 79 -15.29 9.26 -12.44
CA ILE A 79 -14.52 8.77 -11.29
C ILE A 79 -13.80 7.46 -11.65
N LEU A 80 -14.49 6.49 -12.28
CA LEU A 80 -13.89 5.23 -12.71
C LEU A 80 -12.74 5.42 -13.69
N LYS A 81 -12.86 6.37 -14.65
CA LYS A 81 -11.81 6.68 -15.63
C LYS A 81 -10.57 7.31 -14.96
N ASP A 82 -10.77 8.10 -13.91
CA ASP A 82 -9.70 8.75 -13.16
C ASP A 82 -8.99 7.81 -12.18
N THR A 83 -9.59 6.65 -11.86
CA THR A 83 -8.96 5.63 -11.04
C THR A 83 -8.02 4.73 -11.84
N SER A 84 -7.19 3.95 -11.15
CA SER A 84 -6.36 2.92 -11.77
C SER A 84 -7.05 1.55 -11.83
N PHE A 85 -8.37 1.50 -11.61
CA PHE A 85 -9.13 0.28 -11.86
C PHE A 85 -9.22 0.00 -13.36
N VAL A 86 -8.97 -1.24 -13.74
CA VAL A 86 -8.99 -1.66 -15.15
C VAL A 86 -10.35 -2.19 -15.57
N TRP A 87 -11.11 -2.72 -14.62
CA TRP A 87 -12.51 -3.13 -14.79
C TRP A 87 -13.25 -3.10 -13.44
N ALA A 88 -14.57 -3.10 -13.50
CA ALA A 88 -15.43 -3.21 -12.32
C ALA A 88 -16.69 -4.02 -12.62
N MET A 89 -17.28 -4.63 -11.58
CA MET A 89 -18.59 -5.25 -11.64
C MET A 89 -19.32 -5.10 -10.31
N ALA A 90 -20.64 -5.17 -10.35
CA ALA A 90 -21.48 -5.25 -9.17
C ALA A 90 -22.15 -6.63 -9.12
N LEU A 91 -22.02 -7.32 -8.00
CA LEU A 91 -22.69 -8.60 -7.74
C LEU A 91 -23.90 -8.38 -6.84
N ASP A 92 -25.01 -9.05 -7.15
CA ASP A 92 -26.21 -9.12 -6.30
C ASP A 92 -26.00 -10.09 -5.12
N GLY A 93 -27.01 -10.19 -4.25
CA GLY A 93 -26.99 -11.13 -3.11
C GLY A 93 -26.96 -12.62 -3.51
N ALA A 94 -27.21 -12.96 -4.77
CA ALA A 94 -27.08 -14.31 -5.33
C ALA A 94 -25.72 -14.54 -6.01
N GLY A 95 -24.83 -13.53 -6.01
CA GLY A 95 -23.50 -13.60 -6.62
C GLY A 95 -23.51 -13.44 -8.15
N ARG A 96 -24.56 -12.87 -8.73
CA ARG A 96 -24.69 -12.62 -10.16
C ARG A 96 -24.25 -11.20 -10.47
N ALA A 97 -23.48 -11.01 -11.55
CA ALA A 97 -23.12 -9.69 -12.04
C ALA A 97 -24.38 -9.00 -12.59
N VAL A 98 -24.77 -7.90 -11.97
CA VAL A 98 -25.92 -7.06 -12.35
C VAL A 98 -25.48 -5.76 -13.00
N TRP A 99 -24.20 -5.45 -12.97
CA TRP A 99 -23.60 -4.29 -13.62
C TRP A 99 -22.13 -4.60 -13.95
N GLU A 100 -21.64 -4.11 -15.08
CA GLU A 100 -20.29 -4.35 -15.59
C GLU A 100 -19.72 -3.07 -16.21
N TRP A 101 -18.43 -2.82 -15.94
CA TRP A 101 -17.66 -1.77 -16.59
C TRP A 101 -16.32 -2.33 -17.06
N ARG A 102 -16.09 -2.33 -18.38
CA ARG A 102 -14.87 -2.86 -19.03
C ARG A 102 -14.52 -4.29 -18.59
N LEU A 103 -15.51 -5.11 -18.25
CA LEU A 103 -15.28 -6.46 -17.74
C LEU A 103 -14.66 -7.35 -18.81
N PRO A 104 -13.48 -7.97 -18.59
CA PRO A 104 -12.85 -8.89 -19.52
C PRO A 104 -13.73 -10.15 -19.75
N GLY A 105 -13.61 -10.73 -20.93
CA GLY A 105 -14.42 -11.91 -21.31
C GLY A 105 -14.13 -13.16 -20.50
N GLU A 106 -12.93 -13.29 -19.98
CA GLU A 106 -12.49 -14.37 -19.10
C GLU A 106 -13.09 -14.33 -17.70
N ILE A 107 -13.58 -13.16 -17.24
CA ILE A 107 -14.19 -12.99 -15.93
C ILE A 107 -15.61 -13.54 -15.95
N LYS A 108 -15.91 -14.46 -15.04
CA LYS A 108 -17.25 -15.03 -14.86
C LYS A 108 -18.25 -13.95 -14.40
N ARG A 109 -19.53 -14.21 -14.68
CA ARG A 109 -20.65 -13.33 -14.32
C ARG A 109 -21.53 -13.89 -13.19
N SER A 110 -21.13 -15.03 -12.63
CA SER A 110 -21.82 -15.62 -11.49
C SER A 110 -20.82 -16.34 -10.60
N TYR A 111 -20.93 -16.14 -9.30
CA TYR A 111 -20.03 -16.63 -8.29
C TYR A 111 -20.80 -17.19 -7.10
N THR A 112 -20.29 -18.28 -6.55
CA THR A 112 -20.74 -18.78 -5.25
C THR A 112 -20.15 -17.93 -4.12
N LEU A 113 -20.75 -18.01 -2.94
CA LEU A 113 -20.24 -17.34 -1.75
C LEU A 113 -18.76 -17.72 -1.45
N CYS A 114 -18.41 -19.00 -1.69
CA CYS A 114 -17.04 -19.48 -1.48
C CYS A 114 -16.04 -18.84 -2.47
N GLU A 115 -16.43 -18.70 -3.75
CA GLU A 115 -15.59 -18.04 -4.76
C GLU A 115 -15.44 -16.55 -4.45
N VAL A 116 -16.53 -15.86 -4.05
CA VAL A 116 -16.48 -14.46 -3.62
C VAL A 116 -15.53 -14.30 -2.43
N SER A 117 -15.64 -15.16 -1.41
CA SER A 117 -14.75 -15.13 -0.25
C SER A 117 -13.28 -15.36 -0.64
N SER A 118 -13.02 -16.21 -1.62
CA SER A 118 -11.68 -16.49 -2.10
C SER A 118 -11.08 -15.28 -2.80
N PHE A 119 -11.71 -14.78 -3.87
CA PHE A 119 -11.12 -13.69 -4.64
C PHE A 119 -11.11 -12.35 -3.90
N SER A 120 -12.05 -12.11 -2.99
CA SER A 120 -12.05 -10.87 -2.19
C SER A 120 -10.78 -10.71 -1.36
N ARG A 121 -10.11 -11.81 -1.06
CA ARG A 121 -8.83 -11.81 -0.31
C ARG A 121 -7.61 -11.79 -1.23
N TRP A 122 -7.72 -12.27 -2.47
CA TRP A 122 -6.59 -12.52 -3.36
C TRP A 122 -6.77 -11.91 -4.75
N TYR A 123 -6.84 -12.79 -5.73
CA TYR A 123 -6.91 -12.48 -7.15
C TYR A 123 -8.16 -13.11 -7.75
N LEU A 124 -8.70 -12.47 -8.77
CA LEU A 124 -9.70 -13.02 -9.66
C LEU A 124 -9.09 -13.08 -11.06
N GLU A 125 -8.83 -14.28 -11.59
CA GLU A 125 -8.15 -14.51 -12.86
C GLU A 125 -6.92 -13.61 -13.00
N ASP A 126 -5.90 -13.74 -12.25
CA ASP A 126 -4.66 -12.94 -12.24
C ASP A 126 -4.80 -11.44 -11.90
N TYR A 127 -6.00 -10.90 -11.78
CA TYR A 127 -6.21 -9.51 -11.37
C TYR A 127 -6.24 -9.38 -9.85
N PRO A 128 -5.41 -8.52 -9.25
CA PRO A 128 -5.62 -8.12 -7.86
C PRO A 128 -6.96 -7.43 -7.75
N VAL A 129 -7.86 -7.87 -6.87
CA VAL A 129 -9.19 -7.27 -6.74
C VAL A 129 -9.38 -6.58 -5.41
N ARG A 130 -10.20 -5.54 -5.42
CA ARG A 130 -10.73 -4.89 -4.22
C ARG A 130 -12.24 -4.98 -4.23
N THR A 131 -12.82 -5.14 -3.07
CA THR A 131 -14.26 -5.26 -2.92
C THR A 131 -14.79 -4.17 -2.00
N TRP A 132 -15.96 -3.66 -2.34
CA TRP A 132 -16.67 -2.66 -1.55
C TRP A 132 -18.15 -2.99 -1.51
N ARG A 133 -18.78 -2.84 -0.34
CA ARG A 133 -20.23 -3.00 -0.20
C ARG A 133 -20.91 -1.68 -0.46
N SER A 134 -21.89 -1.66 -1.39
CA SER A 134 -22.80 -0.53 -1.60
C SER A 134 -24.25 -1.03 -1.52
N GLY A 135 -24.94 -0.70 -0.43
CA GLY A 135 -26.28 -1.25 -0.18
C GLY A 135 -26.30 -2.77 -0.10
N ASP A 136 -27.07 -3.40 -1.00
CA ASP A 136 -27.16 -4.85 -1.16
C ASP A 136 -26.27 -5.41 -2.26
N LEU A 137 -25.46 -4.55 -2.88
CA LEU A 137 -24.50 -4.91 -3.92
C LEU A 137 -23.10 -5.08 -3.35
N LEU A 138 -22.36 -6.04 -3.91
CA LEU A 138 -20.91 -6.18 -3.73
C LEU A 138 -20.20 -5.67 -4.99
N LEU A 139 -19.56 -4.54 -4.89
CA LEU A 139 -18.71 -4.01 -5.94
C LEU A 139 -17.37 -4.73 -5.93
N VAL A 140 -16.89 -5.12 -7.10
CA VAL A 140 -15.60 -5.78 -7.30
C VAL A 140 -14.84 -4.97 -8.34
N PHE A 141 -13.66 -4.51 -7.97
CA PHE A 141 -12.78 -3.69 -8.79
C PHE A 141 -11.51 -4.48 -9.11
N GLY A 142 -11.22 -4.66 -10.38
CA GLY A 142 -9.96 -5.23 -10.84
C GLY A 142 -8.88 -4.17 -10.94
N CYS A 143 -7.74 -4.44 -10.33
CA CYS A 143 -6.58 -3.58 -10.40
C CYS A 143 -5.60 -4.05 -11.47
N ASP A 144 -4.74 -3.14 -11.95
CA ASP A 144 -3.70 -3.47 -12.90
C ASP A 144 -2.68 -4.43 -12.28
N LYS A 145 -2.54 -5.61 -12.88
CA LYS A 145 -1.66 -6.68 -12.43
C LYS A 145 -0.16 -6.36 -12.59
N GLU A 146 0.18 -5.41 -13.47
CA GLU A 146 1.56 -4.98 -13.67
C GLU A 146 1.99 -3.93 -12.62
N ARG A 147 1.02 -3.23 -12.05
CA ARG A 147 1.29 -2.12 -11.12
C ARG A 147 1.02 -2.48 -9.66
N LEU A 148 0.15 -3.45 -9.40
CA LEU A 148 -0.28 -3.81 -8.06
C LEU A 148 -0.10 -5.30 -7.81
N ALA A 149 0.64 -5.62 -6.74
CA ALA A 149 0.69 -6.97 -6.19
C ALA A 149 -0.01 -6.99 -4.83
N ARG A 150 -0.83 -7.98 -4.60
CA ARG A 150 -1.53 -8.17 -3.33
C ARG A 150 -0.80 -9.18 -2.48
N TYR A 151 -0.45 -8.80 -1.27
CA TYR A 151 0.13 -9.67 -0.26
C TYR A 151 -0.85 -9.85 0.90
N ASP A 152 -1.04 -11.10 1.33
CA ASP A 152 -1.77 -11.40 2.57
C ASP A 152 -0.81 -11.25 3.74
N MET A 153 -0.75 -10.07 4.31
CA MET A 153 0.04 -9.81 5.51
C MET A 153 -0.89 -9.68 6.72
N LEU A 154 -0.94 -10.75 7.53
CA LEU A 154 -1.38 -10.64 8.91
C LEU A 154 -0.20 -10.10 9.72
N ILE A 155 -0.26 -8.82 10.06
CA ILE A 155 0.75 -8.20 10.92
C ILE A 155 0.32 -8.45 12.36
N SER A 156 1.16 -9.18 13.13
CA SER A 156 0.93 -9.34 14.56
C SER A 156 1.00 -7.99 15.26
N VAL A 157 -0.01 -7.69 16.09
CA VAL A 157 -0.01 -6.49 16.95
C VAL A 157 1.24 -6.43 17.83
N GLU A 158 1.79 -7.58 18.21
CA GLU A 158 3.04 -7.68 18.98
C GLU A 158 4.24 -7.10 18.23
N MET A 159 4.28 -7.17 16.89
CA MET A 159 5.35 -6.51 16.10
C MET A 159 5.43 -5.02 16.39
N PHE A 160 4.31 -4.34 16.59
CA PHE A 160 4.31 -2.91 16.90
C PHE A 160 4.86 -2.61 18.29
N THR A 161 4.78 -3.55 19.24
CA THR A 161 5.37 -3.39 20.58
C THR A 161 6.89 -3.59 20.55
N PHE A 162 7.42 -4.35 19.60
CA PHE A 162 8.86 -4.56 19.43
C PHE A 162 9.56 -3.42 18.67
N ILE A 163 8.87 -2.67 17.82
CA ILE A 163 9.46 -1.56 17.05
C ILE A 163 10.20 -0.55 17.97
N PRO A 164 9.58 -0.02 19.04
CA PRO A 164 10.27 0.94 19.93
C PRO A 164 11.45 0.29 20.67
N ILE A 165 11.39 -1.00 20.96
CA ILE A 165 12.50 -1.73 21.60
C ILE A 165 13.66 -1.88 20.62
N TYR A 166 13.39 -2.27 19.38
CA TYR A 166 14.38 -2.33 18.30
C TYR A 166 15.02 -0.98 18.02
N MET A 167 14.21 0.08 17.96
CA MET A 167 14.72 1.44 17.76
C MET A 167 15.66 1.86 18.89
N LYS A 168 15.30 1.61 20.15
CA LYS A 168 16.17 1.89 21.30
C LYS A 168 17.44 1.07 21.27
N ALA A 169 17.35 -0.24 20.98
CA ALA A 169 18.51 -1.10 20.88
C ALA A 169 19.44 -0.67 19.73
N ALA A 170 18.89 -0.28 18.57
CA ALA A 170 19.68 0.21 17.45
C ALA A 170 20.39 1.52 17.79
N VAL A 171 19.76 2.44 18.52
CA VAL A 171 20.40 3.67 18.99
C VAL A 171 21.51 3.36 19.97
N ILE A 172 21.31 2.47 20.93
CA ILE A 172 22.33 2.09 21.93
C ILE A 172 23.50 1.37 21.27
N ALA A 173 23.25 0.53 20.28
CA ALA A 173 24.31 -0.22 19.56
C ALA A 173 25.16 0.68 18.64
N ASN A 174 24.69 1.88 18.30
CA ASN A 174 25.38 2.83 17.44
C ASN A 174 25.93 4.05 18.20
N LEU A 175 25.79 4.10 19.53
CA LEU A 175 26.41 5.06 20.44
C LEU A 175 27.71 4.49 21.03
#